data_9ff6e41fdf9f968a0e1414d601a28d0d
#
_entry.id   9ff6e41fdf9f968a0e1414d601a28d0d
#
_cell.length_a   1.000
_cell.length_b   1.000
_cell.length_c   1.000
_cell.angle_alpha   90.00
_cell.angle_beta   90.00
_cell.angle_gamma   90.00
#
_symmetry.space_group_name_H-M   'P 1'
#
loop_
_entity.id
_entity.type
_entity.pdbx_description
1 polymer ?
#
loop_
_entity_poly.entity_id
_entity_poly.type
_entity_poly.pdbx_seq_one_letter_code
_entity_poly.pdbx_strand_id
1 'polypeptide(L)'
;MGIAERWKRFPALPQDIEEALGRLTPLFEREGVLLAYLFGSTRQGQAGQDVDLAILRGDGPVFRLREAIMEALGTQRVDLVDLRSAPPVLRFEIISTGRPLYAVSAEAREHFELDTLHLYRDTAPLRRQQRKYLKERMAEWRSDVQ
;
A
#
# COMPACT_ATOMS: atom_id res chain seq x y z
N MET A 1 -4.13 4.77 -19.62
CA MET A 1 -5.14 3.75 -19.26
C MET A 1 -5.39 3.80 -17.74
N GLY A 2 -6.65 3.92 -17.34
CA GLY A 2 -7.02 3.98 -15.92
C GLY A 2 -6.88 2.63 -15.23
N ILE A 3 -6.79 2.65 -13.88
CA ILE A 3 -6.70 1.43 -13.07
C ILE A 3 -7.91 0.52 -13.34
N ALA A 4 -9.11 1.10 -13.44
CA ALA A 4 -10.33 0.35 -13.71
C ALA A 4 -10.27 -0.43 -15.02
N GLU A 5 -9.66 0.15 -16.05
CA GLU A 5 -9.52 -0.52 -17.35
C GLU A 5 -8.51 -1.65 -17.31
N ARG A 6 -7.43 -1.48 -16.54
CA ARG A 6 -6.41 -2.51 -16.36
C ARG A 6 -7.00 -3.81 -15.81
N TRP A 7 -7.97 -3.69 -14.90
CA TRP A 7 -8.54 -4.85 -14.21
C TRP A 7 -9.76 -5.46 -14.89
N LYS A 8 -10.29 -4.86 -15.97
CA LYS A 8 -11.48 -5.38 -16.67
C LYS A 8 -11.33 -6.82 -17.18
N ARG A 9 -10.11 -7.22 -17.50
CA ARG A 9 -9.81 -8.58 -17.98
C ARG A 9 -9.78 -9.65 -16.88
N PHE A 10 -9.83 -9.24 -15.62
CA PHE A 10 -9.81 -10.16 -14.48
C PHE A 10 -11.22 -10.29 -13.88
N PRO A 11 -11.52 -11.44 -13.25
CA PRO A 11 -12.79 -11.61 -12.55
C PRO A 11 -12.99 -10.53 -11.49
N ALA A 12 -14.24 -10.17 -11.22
CA ALA A 12 -14.58 -9.26 -10.15
C ALA A 12 -14.16 -9.83 -8.79
N LEU A 13 -13.95 -8.95 -7.80
CA LEU A 13 -13.61 -9.38 -6.44
C LEU A 13 -14.73 -10.23 -5.85
N PRO A 14 -14.39 -11.28 -5.06
CA PRO A 14 -15.40 -12.06 -4.37
C PRO A 14 -16.23 -11.18 -3.43
N GLN A 15 -17.50 -11.55 -3.24
CA GLN A 15 -18.39 -10.81 -2.33
C GLN A 15 -17.98 -11.00 -0.86
N ASP A 16 -17.32 -12.12 -0.55
CA ASP A 16 -16.85 -12.45 0.80
C ASP A 16 -15.39 -12.06 1.02
N ILE A 17 -15.03 -10.86 0.57
CA ILE A 17 -13.63 -10.39 0.65
C ILE A 17 -13.09 -10.38 2.08
N GLU A 18 -13.94 -10.10 3.08
CA GLU A 18 -13.53 -10.11 4.48
C GLU A 18 -13.06 -11.51 4.93
N GLU A 19 -13.78 -12.54 4.54
CA GLU A 19 -13.40 -13.93 4.84
C GLU A 19 -12.11 -14.28 4.10
N ALA A 20 -12.01 -13.87 2.83
CA ALA A 20 -10.82 -14.11 2.04
C ALA A 20 -9.58 -13.46 2.64
N LEU A 21 -9.71 -12.22 3.16
CA LEU A 21 -8.61 -11.52 3.83
C LEU A 21 -8.14 -12.28 5.07
N GLY A 22 -9.05 -12.92 5.79
CA GLY A 22 -8.70 -13.74 6.95
C GLY A 22 -7.82 -14.94 6.62
N ARG A 23 -7.88 -15.44 5.38
CA ARG A 23 -7.03 -16.55 4.94
C ARG A 23 -5.57 -16.16 4.73
N LEU A 24 -5.29 -14.85 4.69
CA LEU A 24 -3.92 -14.37 4.53
C LEU A 24 -3.07 -14.52 5.78
N THR A 25 -3.69 -14.58 6.97
CA THR A 25 -2.92 -14.67 8.22
C THR A 25 -1.97 -15.87 8.28
N PRO A 26 -2.41 -17.12 7.99
CA PRO A 26 -1.48 -18.25 7.97
C PRO A 26 -0.39 -18.11 6.92
N LEU A 27 -0.72 -17.52 5.77
CA LEU A 27 0.25 -17.26 4.70
C LEU A 27 1.32 -16.29 5.18
N PHE A 28 0.92 -15.18 5.81
CA PHE A 28 1.85 -14.19 6.31
C PHE A 28 2.78 -14.76 7.38
N GLU A 29 2.24 -15.57 8.28
CA GLU A 29 3.04 -16.24 9.31
C GLU A 29 4.10 -17.16 8.68
N ARG A 30 3.69 -17.98 7.72
CA ARG A 30 4.57 -18.93 7.06
C ARG A 30 5.66 -18.24 6.24
N GLU A 31 5.34 -17.12 5.59
CA GLU A 31 6.25 -16.46 4.66
C GLU A 31 7.09 -15.35 5.30
N GLY A 32 7.08 -15.24 6.62
CA GLY A 32 7.92 -14.28 7.33
C GLY A 32 7.52 -12.84 7.14
N VAL A 33 6.25 -12.58 6.96
CA VAL A 33 5.73 -11.21 6.90
C VAL A 33 5.76 -10.62 8.31
N LEU A 34 6.18 -9.37 8.42
CA LEU A 34 6.21 -8.64 9.69
C LEU A 34 4.95 -7.80 9.88
N LEU A 35 4.52 -7.13 8.82
CA LEU A 35 3.34 -6.26 8.83
C LEU A 35 2.62 -6.34 7.49
N ALA A 36 1.29 -6.19 7.52
CA ALA A 36 0.48 -6.06 6.33
C ALA A 36 -0.67 -5.11 6.58
N TYR A 37 -0.93 -4.24 5.60
CA TYR A 37 -2.02 -3.26 5.63
C TYR A 37 -2.85 -3.39 4.37
N LEU A 38 -4.15 -3.24 4.53
CA LEU A 38 -5.08 -3.08 3.41
C LEU A 38 -5.30 -1.59 3.19
N PHE A 39 -5.14 -1.12 1.98
CA PHE A 39 -5.37 0.29 1.67
C PHE A 39 -6.16 0.42 0.36
N GLY A 40 -6.47 1.66 -0.06
CA GLY A 40 -7.28 1.87 -1.25
C GLY A 40 -8.77 1.63 -1.01
N SER A 41 -9.50 1.29 -2.07
CA SER A 41 -10.95 1.21 -2.06
C SER A 41 -11.53 0.07 -1.23
N THR A 42 -10.75 -0.99 -0.97
CA THR A 42 -11.21 -2.17 -0.23
C THR A 42 -10.89 -2.13 1.26
N ARG A 43 -10.22 -1.08 1.76
CA ARG A 43 -9.76 -1.01 3.15
C ARG A 43 -10.87 -1.14 4.19
N GLN A 44 -12.09 -0.80 3.82
CA GLN A 44 -13.27 -0.88 4.70
C GLN A 44 -14.13 -2.13 4.44
N GLY A 45 -13.59 -3.10 3.71
CA GLY A 45 -14.33 -4.32 3.37
C GLY A 45 -15.33 -4.16 2.26
N GLN A 46 -15.34 -3.02 1.58
CA GLN A 46 -16.22 -2.80 0.44
C GLN A 46 -15.63 -3.48 -0.81
N ALA A 47 -16.50 -3.99 -1.67
CA ALA A 47 -16.08 -4.57 -2.94
C ALA A 47 -15.52 -3.45 -3.83
N GLY A 48 -14.19 -3.39 -3.95
CA GLY A 48 -13.50 -2.46 -4.84
C GLY A 48 -13.13 -3.14 -6.14
N GLN A 49 -12.36 -2.43 -6.97
CA GLN A 49 -11.89 -2.98 -8.24
C GLN A 49 -10.66 -3.85 -8.08
N ASP A 50 -9.87 -3.59 -7.04
CA ASP A 50 -8.66 -4.34 -6.73
C ASP A 50 -8.43 -4.35 -5.22
N VAL A 51 -7.56 -5.28 -4.79
CA VAL A 51 -7.10 -5.37 -3.41
C VAL A 51 -5.70 -4.79 -3.35
N ASP A 52 -5.54 -3.71 -2.61
CA ASP A 52 -4.25 -3.04 -2.42
C ASP A 52 -3.66 -3.44 -1.08
N LEU A 53 -2.56 -4.17 -1.11
CA LEU A 53 -1.87 -4.65 0.09
C LEU A 53 -0.48 -4.05 0.19
N ALA A 54 -0.16 -3.51 1.37
CA ALA A 54 1.18 -3.03 1.68
C ALA A 54 1.80 -4.00 2.67
N ILE A 55 2.96 -4.55 2.35
CA ILE A 55 3.57 -5.64 3.10
C ILE A 55 5.01 -5.27 3.47
N LEU A 56 5.36 -5.48 4.74
CA LEU A 56 6.74 -5.47 5.21
C LEU A 56 7.15 -6.91 5.47
N ARG A 57 8.03 -7.43 4.64
CA ARG A 57 8.53 -8.80 4.77
C ARG A 57 9.88 -8.80 5.45
N GLY A 58 10.09 -9.75 6.36
CA GLY A 58 11.36 -9.86 7.09
C GLY A 58 12.53 -10.26 6.20
N ASP A 59 12.29 -11.20 5.28
CA ASP A 59 13.32 -11.70 4.37
C ASP A 59 12.70 -12.04 3.02
N GLY A 60 13.35 -11.59 1.94
CA GLY A 60 12.91 -11.83 0.59
C GLY A 60 11.97 -10.76 0.04
N PRO A 61 11.80 -10.73 -1.30
CA PRO A 61 10.99 -9.71 -1.95
C PRO A 61 9.49 -9.98 -1.79
N VAL A 62 8.72 -8.90 -1.65
CA VAL A 62 7.26 -8.97 -1.47
C VAL A 62 6.59 -9.54 -2.71
N PHE A 63 7.09 -9.24 -3.91
CA PHE A 63 6.43 -9.69 -5.14
C PHE A 63 6.34 -11.21 -5.27
N ARG A 64 7.21 -11.96 -4.60
CA ARG A 64 7.17 -13.43 -4.60
C ARG A 64 5.95 -14.01 -3.89
N LEU A 65 5.30 -13.19 -3.06
CA LEU A 65 4.08 -13.59 -2.36
C LEU A 65 2.82 -13.47 -3.24
N ARG A 66 2.93 -12.84 -4.40
CA ARG A 66 1.78 -12.47 -5.21
C ARG A 66 0.89 -13.66 -5.57
N GLU A 67 1.48 -14.74 -6.10
CA GLU A 67 0.69 -15.91 -6.51
C GLU A 67 -0.05 -16.55 -5.35
N ALA A 68 0.63 -16.69 -4.21
CA ALA A 68 0.01 -17.27 -3.03
C ALA A 68 -1.11 -16.39 -2.48
N ILE A 69 -0.93 -15.07 -2.54
CA ILE A 69 -1.95 -14.11 -2.13
C ILE A 69 -3.16 -14.19 -3.07
N MET A 70 -2.93 -14.19 -4.38
CA MET A 70 -4.00 -14.32 -5.37
C MET A 70 -4.81 -15.61 -5.16
N GLU A 71 -4.11 -16.71 -4.92
CA GLU A 71 -4.77 -17.99 -4.65
C GLU A 71 -5.60 -17.94 -3.37
N ALA A 72 -5.05 -17.38 -2.28
CA ALA A 72 -5.76 -17.26 -1.01
C ALA A 72 -6.99 -16.37 -1.12
N LEU A 73 -6.90 -15.29 -1.89
CA LEU A 73 -8.02 -14.35 -2.06
C LEU A 73 -9.02 -14.78 -3.13
N GLY A 74 -8.64 -15.70 -4.01
CA GLY A 74 -9.48 -16.11 -5.11
C GLY A 74 -9.65 -15.06 -6.19
N THR A 75 -8.69 -14.14 -6.32
CA THR A 75 -8.73 -13.10 -7.35
C THR A 75 -7.32 -12.74 -7.80
N GLN A 76 -7.20 -12.31 -9.06
CA GLN A 76 -5.96 -11.78 -9.61
C GLN A 76 -5.86 -10.25 -9.46
N ARG A 77 -6.92 -9.62 -8.94
CA ARG A 77 -6.98 -8.16 -8.76
C ARG A 77 -6.25 -7.74 -7.48
N VAL A 78 -4.94 -7.98 -7.45
CA VAL A 78 -4.10 -7.72 -6.28
C VAL A 78 -2.95 -6.80 -6.68
N ASP A 79 -2.82 -5.68 -5.98
CA ASP A 79 -1.66 -4.79 -6.06
C ASP A 79 -0.86 -4.89 -4.77
N LEU A 80 0.45 -5.06 -4.90
CA LEU A 80 1.34 -5.17 -3.76
C LEU A 80 2.30 -4.00 -3.70
N VAL A 81 2.44 -3.43 -2.51
CA VAL A 81 3.44 -2.40 -2.20
C VAL A 81 4.42 -2.99 -1.19
N ASP A 82 5.70 -2.89 -1.49
CA ASP A 82 6.75 -3.26 -0.55
C ASP A 82 7.03 -2.06 0.36
N LEU A 83 6.63 -2.18 1.64
CA LEU A 83 6.80 -1.09 2.61
C LEU A 83 8.26 -0.74 2.85
N ARG A 84 9.17 -1.68 2.63
CA ARG A 84 10.60 -1.43 2.84
C ARG A 84 11.14 -0.38 1.86
N SER A 85 10.68 -0.41 0.62
CA SER A 85 11.13 0.49 -0.44
C SER A 85 10.16 1.63 -0.74
N ALA A 86 9.00 1.65 -0.09
CA ALA A 86 8.01 2.71 -0.32
C ALA A 86 8.53 4.08 0.15
N PRO A 87 8.24 5.16 -0.59
CA PRO A 87 8.65 6.50 -0.17
C PRO A 87 7.97 6.90 1.15
N PRO A 88 8.58 7.83 1.93
CA PRO A 88 8.04 8.24 3.21
C PRO A 88 6.60 8.73 3.18
N VAL A 89 6.21 9.46 2.13
CA VAL A 89 4.85 9.97 1.97
C VAL A 89 3.85 8.82 1.82
N LEU A 90 4.19 7.82 1.00
CA LEU A 90 3.32 6.66 0.80
C LEU A 90 3.22 5.81 2.07
N ARG A 91 4.34 5.57 2.76
CA ARG A 91 4.31 4.87 4.05
C ARG A 91 3.40 5.56 5.05
N PHE A 92 3.55 6.88 5.15
CA PHE A 92 2.74 7.69 6.07
C PHE A 92 1.26 7.58 5.73
N GLU A 93 0.91 7.68 4.46
CA GLU A 93 -0.48 7.54 4.02
C GLU A 93 -1.05 6.17 4.39
N ILE A 94 -0.28 5.11 4.15
CA ILE A 94 -0.72 3.75 4.45
C ILE A 94 -0.95 3.54 5.93
N ILE A 95 -0.03 3.96 6.80
CA ILE A 95 -0.21 3.76 8.25
C ILE A 95 -1.29 4.65 8.83
N SER A 96 -1.58 5.80 8.19
CA SER A 96 -2.58 6.76 8.68
C SER A 96 -3.99 6.38 8.26
N THR A 97 -4.17 5.89 7.05
CA THR A 97 -5.49 5.65 6.46
C THR A 97 -5.76 4.18 6.16
N GLY A 98 -4.73 3.33 6.14
CA GLY A 98 -4.87 1.92 5.86
C GLY A 98 -5.42 1.14 7.04
N ARG A 99 -5.90 -0.05 6.74
CA ARG A 99 -6.42 -0.98 7.74
C ARG A 99 -5.36 -2.04 8.04
N PRO A 100 -4.88 -2.17 9.28
CA PRO A 100 -3.93 -3.22 9.62
C PRO A 100 -4.59 -4.60 9.47
N LEU A 101 -3.94 -5.50 8.75
CA LEU A 101 -4.40 -6.88 8.57
C LEU A 101 -3.59 -7.85 9.40
N TYR A 102 -2.30 -7.59 9.58
CA TYR A 102 -1.41 -8.51 10.25
C TYR A 102 -0.22 -7.76 10.85
N ALA A 103 0.18 -8.18 12.03
CA ALA A 103 1.44 -7.76 12.66
C ALA A 103 2.02 -8.96 13.38
N VAL A 104 3.31 -9.22 13.18
CA VAL A 104 3.99 -10.32 13.87
C VAL A 104 4.04 -10.08 15.37
N SER A 105 4.09 -8.81 15.78
CA SER A 105 4.03 -8.37 17.18
C SER A 105 3.58 -6.93 17.24
N ALA A 106 3.07 -6.51 18.40
CA ALA A 106 2.73 -5.12 18.64
C ALA A 106 3.96 -4.20 18.55
N GLU A 107 5.08 -4.68 19.05
CA GLU A 107 6.34 -3.92 19.00
C GLU A 107 6.80 -3.68 17.56
N ALA A 108 6.70 -4.68 16.69
CA ALA A 108 7.10 -4.54 15.29
C ALA A 108 6.27 -3.46 14.61
N ARG A 109 4.97 -3.43 14.86
CA ARG A 109 4.07 -2.42 14.31
C ARG A 109 4.40 -1.03 14.83
N GLU A 110 4.55 -0.88 16.15
CA GLU A 110 4.89 0.41 16.76
C GLU A 110 6.22 0.94 16.22
N HIS A 111 7.22 0.07 16.15
CA HIS A 111 8.53 0.45 15.64
C HIS A 111 8.44 1.00 14.22
N PHE A 112 7.77 0.28 13.35
CA PHE A 112 7.61 0.68 11.95
C PHE A 112 6.83 1.99 11.83
N GLU A 113 5.73 2.12 12.57
CA GLU A 113 4.89 3.33 12.51
C GLU A 113 5.62 4.55 13.06
N LEU A 114 6.38 4.41 14.15
CA LEU A 114 7.18 5.51 14.69
C LEU A 114 8.30 5.90 13.74
N ASP A 115 9.01 4.93 13.16
CA ASP A 115 10.04 5.22 12.15
C ASP A 115 9.46 5.97 10.97
N THR A 116 8.28 5.56 10.52
CA THR A 116 7.61 6.22 9.41
C THR A 116 7.24 7.66 9.75
N LEU A 117 6.72 7.91 10.95
CA LEU A 117 6.38 9.26 11.40
C LEU A 117 7.62 10.15 11.49
N HIS A 118 8.72 9.61 12.04
CA HIS A 118 9.98 10.35 12.12
C HIS A 118 10.52 10.68 10.74
N LEU A 119 10.54 9.73 9.84
CA LEU A 119 11.02 9.91 8.48
C LEU A 119 10.17 10.91 7.71
N TYR A 120 8.85 10.83 7.86
CA TYR A 120 7.93 11.78 7.25
C TYR A 120 8.18 13.21 7.75
N ARG A 121 8.36 13.38 9.06
CA ARG A 121 8.66 14.68 9.66
C ARG A 121 10.00 15.22 9.18
N ASP A 122 11.02 14.37 9.16
CA ASP A 122 12.38 14.78 8.79
C ASP A 122 12.49 15.20 7.32
N THR A 123 11.63 14.66 6.46
CA THR A 123 11.58 15.02 5.04
C THR A 123 10.60 16.14 4.73
N ALA A 124 9.92 16.71 5.73
CA ALA A 124 8.97 17.79 5.53
C ALA A 124 9.59 19.03 4.86
N PRO A 125 10.80 19.51 5.24
CA PRO A 125 11.42 20.64 4.56
C PRO A 125 11.64 20.37 3.08
N LEU A 126 12.08 19.16 2.72
CA LEU A 126 12.29 18.76 1.33
C LEU A 126 10.98 18.79 0.54
N ARG A 127 9.91 18.26 1.11
CA ARG A 127 8.60 18.28 0.46
C ARG A 127 8.10 19.70 0.22
N ARG A 128 8.29 20.60 1.20
CA ARG A 128 7.93 22.02 1.06
C ARG A 128 8.73 22.68 -0.05
N GLN A 129 10.01 22.40 -0.12
CA GLN A 129 10.90 22.94 -1.17
C GLN A 129 10.49 22.45 -2.54
N GLN A 130 10.22 21.16 -2.69
CA GLN A 130 9.75 20.57 -3.94
C GLN A 130 8.41 21.16 -4.37
N ARG A 131 7.49 21.38 -3.42
CA ARG A 131 6.19 21.97 -3.70
C ARG A 131 6.33 23.42 -4.20
N LYS A 132 7.22 24.18 -3.58
CA LYS A 132 7.51 25.55 -3.99
C LYS A 132 8.07 25.57 -5.40
N TYR A 133 9.06 24.71 -5.68
CA TYR A 133 9.68 24.59 -6.98
C TYR A 133 8.63 24.27 -8.06
N LEU A 134 7.76 23.31 -7.81
CA LEU A 134 6.71 22.94 -8.76
C LEU A 134 5.73 24.09 -9.02
N LYS A 135 5.36 24.85 -7.97
CA LYS A 135 4.50 26.02 -8.13
C LYS A 135 5.14 27.06 -9.03
N GLU A 136 6.43 27.33 -8.83
CA GLU A 136 7.19 28.29 -9.64
C GLU A 136 7.27 27.84 -11.10
N ARG A 137 7.54 26.56 -11.32
CA ARG A 137 7.59 25.99 -12.67
C ARG A 137 6.22 26.05 -13.35
N MET A 138 5.16 25.77 -12.65
CA MET A 138 3.81 25.86 -13.20
C MET A 138 3.42 27.29 -13.53
N ALA A 139 3.82 28.26 -12.71
CA ALA A 139 3.58 29.68 -12.97
C ALA A 139 4.29 30.13 -14.23
N GLU A 140 5.58 29.76 -14.40
CA GLU A 140 6.34 30.05 -15.61
C GLU A 140 5.67 29.46 -16.85
N TRP A 141 5.25 28.19 -16.76
CA TRP A 141 4.60 27.51 -17.86
C TRP A 141 3.29 28.20 -18.27
N ARG A 142 2.50 28.65 -17.31
CA ARG A 142 1.26 29.39 -17.59
C ARG A 142 1.54 30.72 -18.29
N SER A 143 2.60 31.42 -17.89
CA SER A 143 3.01 32.66 -18.53
C SER A 143 3.41 32.45 -19.98
N ASP A 144 4.15 31.36 -20.25
CA ASP A 144 4.63 31.04 -21.58
C ASP A 144 3.51 30.66 -22.55
N VAL A 145 2.41 30.10 -22.04
CA VAL A 145 1.27 29.63 -22.82
C VAL A 145 0.28 30.75 -23.13
N GLN A 146 0.29 31.85 -22.35
CA GLN A 146 -0.55 33.03 -22.58
C GLN A 146 0.10 33.96 -23.60
#